data_c62d54f1db75d453fd50d62751cbde88
#
_entry.id   c62d54f1db75d453fd50d62751cbde88
#
_cell.length_a   1.000
_cell.length_b   1.000
_cell.length_c   1.000
_cell.angle_alpha   90.00
_cell.angle_beta   90.00
_cell.angle_gamma   90.00
#
_symmetry.space_group_name_H-M   'P 1'
#
loop_
_entity.id
_entity.type
_entity.pdbx_description
1 polymer ?
#
loop_
_entity_poly.entity_id
_entity_poly.type
_entity_poly.pdbx_seq_one_letter_code
_entity_poly.pdbx_strand_id
1 'polypeptide(L)'
;MHTYSMELGGRTLTMEIGKIAKQANGAVLVRYGDTAVVVAVTGTKTPREGVDFFPLTVDFEEKMYAVGKIPGGFIKREGRPGEQAILTSRLIDRPIRPMFPDGYHNDVQIVATAVSVDPDNAPDMPAMIGASCALSISDIPFEGPIAGVRVGLVDGEFVINPTVEQAKVSLLNLAVAGTKDAILMVEAGAKEVSEETMLDAIWFAHGVIKELVAFQEKIMAEVGKTKMEVPVYEPPAEIAAEIEAYGADKLKEALMDANKLEREENVAKVKAEIAEVFIEKYPDNAKDVAYITQKLVLSLIHISEPTRRRGIS
;
A
#
# COMPACT_ATOMS: atom_id res chain seq x y z
N MET A 1 -21.66 12.41 -14.07
CA MET A 1 -20.64 13.13 -13.29
C MET A 1 -21.16 13.26 -11.87
N HIS A 2 -20.38 12.77 -10.90
CA HIS A 2 -20.76 12.74 -9.49
C HIS A 2 -19.71 13.52 -8.70
N THR A 3 -20.16 14.26 -7.70
CA THR A 3 -19.28 15.04 -6.80
C THR A 3 -19.67 14.74 -5.36
N TYR A 4 -18.68 14.36 -4.57
CA TYR A 4 -18.83 14.03 -3.15
C TYR A 4 -17.85 14.87 -2.34
N SER A 5 -18.27 15.30 -1.16
CA SER A 5 -17.43 16.12 -0.28
C SER A 5 -17.57 15.71 1.17
N MET A 6 -16.48 15.85 1.93
CA MET A 6 -16.43 15.72 3.38
C MET A 6 -15.41 16.69 3.97
N GLU A 7 -15.52 16.97 5.25
CA GLU A 7 -14.52 17.73 5.98
C GLU A 7 -13.41 16.83 6.49
N LEU A 8 -12.16 17.25 6.32
CA LEU A 8 -10.95 16.54 6.77
C LEU A 8 -9.95 17.53 7.35
N GLY A 9 -9.69 17.47 8.65
CA GLY A 9 -8.73 18.36 9.31
C GLY A 9 -9.04 19.85 9.12
N GLY A 10 -10.34 20.21 9.14
CA GLY A 10 -10.80 21.59 8.97
C GLY A 10 -10.77 22.12 7.53
N ARG A 11 -10.61 21.23 6.53
CA ARG A 11 -10.61 21.57 5.10
C ARG A 11 -11.47 20.60 4.33
N THR A 12 -12.09 21.09 3.25
CA THR A 12 -12.99 20.26 2.43
C THR A 12 -12.18 19.35 1.51
N LEU A 13 -12.42 18.05 1.62
CA LEU A 13 -11.99 17.01 0.66
C LEU A 13 -13.13 16.76 -0.32
N THR A 14 -12.87 16.92 -1.63
CA THR A 14 -13.87 16.69 -2.68
C THR A 14 -13.36 15.64 -3.68
N MET A 15 -14.24 14.73 -4.09
CA MET A 15 -13.98 13.72 -5.13
C MET A 15 -14.97 13.90 -6.28
N GLU A 16 -14.44 14.12 -7.50
CA GLU A 16 -15.22 14.24 -8.73
C GLU A 16 -14.99 13.00 -9.62
N ILE A 17 -16.07 12.29 -9.99
CA ILE A 17 -16.02 11.03 -10.73
C ILE A 17 -16.75 11.17 -12.06
N GLY A 18 -16.20 10.54 -13.12
CA GLY A 18 -16.79 10.56 -14.47
C GLY A 18 -16.51 11.83 -15.28
N LYS A 19 -15.61 12.70 -14.81
CA LYS A 19 -15.21 13.94 -15.48
C LYS A 19 -14.01 13.76 -16.39
N ILE A 20 -12.96 13.09 -15.90
CA ILE A 20 -11.65 12.98 -16.54
C ILE A 20 -11.29 11.49 -16.70
N ALA A 21 -10.34 11.18 -17.60
CA ALA A 21 -9.77 9.85 -17.82
C ALA A 21 -10.81 8.74 -18.01
N LYS A 22 -11.83 8.97 -18.85
CA LYS A 22 -12.97 8.07 -19.07
C LYS A 22 -12.61 6.70 -19.66
N GLN A 23 -11.39 6.54 -20.20
CA GLN A 23 -10.90 5.28 -20.76
C GLN A 23 -10.22 4.38 -19.73
N ALA A 24 -9.92 4.93 -18.54
CA ALA A 24 -9.37 4.15 -17.44
C ALA A 24 -10.44 3.24 -16.81
N ASN A 25 -10.02 2.17 -16.15
CA ASN A 25 -10.93 1.30 -15.40
C ASN A 25 -11.63 2.06 -14.27
N GLY A 26 -10.90 2.96 -13.58
CA GLY A 26 -11.42 3.91 -12.61
C GLY A 26 -10.65 5.22 -12.65
N ALA A 27 -11.31 6.35 -12.39
CA ALA A 27 -10.64 7.64 -12.31
C ALA A 27 -11.37 8.59 -11.37
N VAL A 28 -10.61 9.38 -10.62
CA VAL A 28 -11.11 10.35 -9.65
C VAL A 28 -10.26 11.62 -9.74
N LEU A 29 -10.91 12.78 -9.74
CA LEU A 29 -10.25 14.06 -9.45
C LEU A 29 -10.48 14.38 -7.97
N VAL A 30 -9.42 14.37 -7.20
CA VAL A 30 -9.45 14.69 -5.77
C VAL A 30 -9.03 16.13 -5.58
N ARG A 31 -9.78 16.87 -4.76
CA ARG A 31 -9.42 18.21 -4.31
C ARG A 31 -9.34 18.25 -2.80
N TYR A 32 -8.33 18.90 -2.28
CA TYR A 32 -8.14 19.16 -0.86
C TYR A 32 -7.63 20.59 -0.68
N GLY A 33 -8.50 21.50 -0.24
CA GLY A 33 -8.24 22.92 -0.41
C GLY A 33 -8.05 23.25 -1.90
N ASP A 34 -7.00 24.00 -2.22
CA ASP A 34 -6.66 24.37 -3.60
C ASP A 34 -5.76 23.33 -4.31
N THR A 35 -5.33 22.30 -3.61
CA THR A 35 -4.61 21.17 -4.22
C THR A 35 -5.58 20.26 -4.95
N ALA A 36 -5.24 19.89 -6.18
CA ALA A 36 -6.01 18.99 -7.02
C ALA A 36 -5.11 17.91 -7.65
N VAL A 37 -5.53 16.65 -7.53
CA VAL A 37 -4.83 15.49 -8.06
C VAL A 37 -5.79 14.66 -8.91
N VAL A 38 -5.41 14.39 -10.14
CA VAL A 38 -6.10 13.43 -11.02
C VAL A 38 -5.49 12.06 -10.78
N VAL A 39 -6.31 11.09 -10.41
CA VAL A 39 -5.88 9.71 -10.26
C VAL A 39 -6.64 8.83 -11.24
N ALA A 40 -5.91 8.04 -12.01
CA ALA A 40 -6.45 7.07 -12.96
C ALA A 40 -5.83 5.71 -12.72
N VAL A 41 -6.66 4.65 -12.77
CA VAL A 41 -6.22 3.28 -12.60
C VAL A 41 -6.60 2.45 -13.81
N THR A 42 -5.66 1.62 -14.26
CA THR A 42 -5.85 0.68 -15.36
C THR A 42 -5.36 -0.70 -14.97
N GLY A 43 -6.04 -1.73 -15.43
CA GLY A 43 -5.66 -3.13 -15.21
C GLY A 43 -5.85 -3.97 -16.47
N THR A 44 -4.98 -4.97 -16.66
CA THR A 44 -5.12 -5.94 -17.74
C THR A 44 -6.13 -7.01 -17.38
N LYS A 45 -6.76 -7.62 -18.38
CA LYS A 45 -7.72 -8.73 -18.16
C LYS A 45 -7.03 -10.08 -17.98
N THR A 46 -5.81 -10.21 -18.46
CA THR A 46 -5.01 -11.44 -18.39
C THR A 46 -3.60 -11.11 -17.94
N PRO A 47 -2.94 -11.99 -17.16
CA PRO A 47 -1.54 -11.83 -16.81
C PRO A 47 -0.64 -11.98 -18.03
N ARG A 48 0.55 -11.39 -17.98
CA ARG A 48 1.60 -11.62 -18.98
C ARG A 48 2.23 -13.00 -18.78
N GLU A 49 2.63 -13.65 -19.86
CA GLU A 49 3.34 -14.93 -19.79
C GLU A 49 4.66 -14.81 -19.03
N GLY A 50 4.92 -15.75 -18.13
CA GLY A 50 6.16 -15.85 -17.38
C GLY A 50 6.28 -14.93 -16.16
N VAL A 51 5.26 -14.16 -15.82
CA VAL A 51 5.22 -13.34 -14.61
C VAL A 51 4.73 -14.16 -13.43
N ASP A 52 5.54 -14.21 -12.36
CA ASP A 52 5.31 -14.96 -11.14
C ASP A 52 5.15 -14.07 -9.90
N PHE A 53 4.92 -12.78 -10.10
CA PHE A 53 4.69 -11.77 -9.07
C PHE A 53 3.57 -10.82 -9.49
N PHE A 54 3.07 -10.02 -8.56
CA PHE A 54 2.07 -8.99 -8.83
C PHE A 54 2.72 -7.71 -9.41
N PRO A 55 2.53 -7.39 -10.71
CA PRO A 55 3.13 -6.22 -11.34
C PRO A 55 2.26 -4.96 -11.11
N LEU A 56 2.29 -4.43 -9.90
CA LEU A 56 1.70 -3.13 -9.58
C LEU A 56 2.71 -2.02 -9.85
N THR A 57 2.32 -1.05 -10.67
CA THR A 57 3.08 0.18 -10.92
C THR A 57 2.29 1.37 -10.40
N VAL A 58 2.94 2.20 -9.58
CA VAL A 58 2.38 3.46 -9.08
C VAL A 58 3.27 4.60 -9.52
N ASP A 59 2.71 5.50 -10.30
CA ASP A 59 3.38 6.70 -10.80
C ASP A 59 2.73 7.93 -10.17
N PHE A 60 3.54 8.73 -9.46
CA PHE A 60 3.14 10.05 -8.99
C PHE A 60 3.86 11.11 -9.84
N GLU A 61 3.08 11.95 -10.49
CA GLU A 61 3.60 12.97 -11.40
C GLU A 61 3.34 14.38 -10.87
N GLU A 62 4.43 15.12 -10.68
CA GLU A 62 4.40 16.55 -10.36
C GLU A 62 4.57 17.36 -11.64
N LYS A 63 3.55 18.13 -12.00
CA LYS A 63 3.58 18.98 -13.18
C LYS A 63 3.96 20.40 -12.79
N MET A 64 4.92 21.00 -13.53
CA MET A 64 5.37 22.36 -13.28
C MET A 64 4.24 23.39 -13.36
N TYR A 65 3.26 23.16 -14.22
CA TYR A 65 2.08 24.03 -14.33
C TYR A 65 1.20 24.00 -13.08
N ALA A 66 1.28 22.95 -12.26
CA ALA A 66 0.50 22.87 -10.99
C ALA A 66 0.87 24.00 -10.01
N VAL A 67 2.06 24.58 -10.16
CA VAL A 67 2.53 25.74 -9.40
C VAL A 67 2.79 26.96 -10.31
N GLY A 68 2.14 27.01 -11.47
CA GLY A 68 2.22 28.13 -12.41
C GLY A 68 3.57 28.29 -13.11
N LYS A 69 4.38 27.22 -13.20
CA LYS A 69 5.72 27.26 -13.82
C LYS A 69 5.76 26.47 -15.14
N ILE A 70 6.71 26.81 -15.98
CA ILE A 70 7.04 26.09 -17.23
C ILE A 70 8.38 25.41 -17.05
N PRO A 71 8.57 24.15 -17.52
CA PRO A 71 9.86 23.48 -17.48
C PRO A 71 10.98 24.32 -18.12
N GLY A 72 12.08 24.53 -17.39
CA GLY A 72 13.15 25.43 -17.79
C GLY A 72 14.11 24.87 -18.83
N GLY A 73 14.13 23.55 -19.05
CA GLY A 73 15.04 22.90 -20.00
C GLY A 73 14.73 23.21 -21.45
N PHE A 74 15.68 22.90 -22.37
CA PHE A 74 15.54 23.13 -23.81
C PHE A 74 14.28 22.46 -24.40
N ILE A 75 13.96 21.25 -23.97
CA ILE A 75 12.81 20.48 -24.45
C ILE A 75 11.46 21.00 -23.89
N LYS A 76 11.45 21.90 -22.91
CA LYS A 76 10.23 22.42 -22.25
C LYS A 76 9.28 21.33 -21.75
N ARG A 77 9.83 20.23 -21.23
CA ARG A 77 9.10 19.10 -20.62
C ARG A 77 9.69 18.77 -19.27
N GLU A 78 8.87 18.21 -18.40
CA GLU A 78 9.33 17.54 -17.18
C GLU A 78 10.23 16.37 -17.57
N GLY A 79 11.31 16.17 -16.82
CA GLY A 79 12.21 15.04 -16.97
C GLY A 79 11.70 13.79 -16.23
N ARG A 80 12.64 13.01 -15.68
CA ARG A 80 12.31 11.90 -14.81
C ARG A 80 11.67 12.42 -13.50
N PRO A 81 10.81 11.62 -12.85
CA PRO A 81 10.27 11.98 -11.56
C PRO A 81 11.37 12.34 -10.56
N GLY A 82 11.14 13.39 -9.78
CA GLY A 82 12.04 13.79 -8.69
C GLY A 82 12.00 12.77 -7.55
N GLU A 83 12.96 12.87 -6.63
CA GLU A 83 13.05 11.99 -5.45
C GLU A 83 11.75 12.00 -4.63
N GLN A 84 11.16 13.16 -4.39
CA GLN A 84 9.90 13.29 -3.66
C GLN A 84 8.74 12.58 -4.38
N ALA A 85 8.66 12.66 -5.70
CA ALA A 85 7.64 11.96 -6.49
C ALA A 85 7.79 10.44 -6.38
N ILE A 86 9.02 9.94 -6.40
CA ILE A 86 9.31 8.50 -6.21
C ILE A 86 8.90 8.05 -4.80
N LEU A 87 9.23 8.84 -3.77
CA LEU A 87 8.84 8.52 -2.39
C LEU A 87 7.32 8.54 -2.20
N THR A 88 6.62 9.49 -2.83
CA THR A 88 5.15 9.53 -2.82
C THR A 88 4.55 8.33 -3.54
N SER A 89 5.10 7.91 -4.67
CA SER A 89 4.67 6.68 -5.36
C SER A 89 4.79 5.45 -4.44
N ARG A 90 5.90 5.33 -3.72
CA ARG A 90 6.12 4.24 -2.75
C ARG A 90 5.19 4.33 -1.54
N LEU A 91 4.90 5.55 -1.07
CA LEU A 91 3.96 5.80 0.01
C LEU A 91 2.55 5.31 -0.35
N ILE A 92 2.14 5.46 -1.62
CA ILE A 92 0.85 4.99 -2.16
C ILE A 92 0.88 3.47 -2.39
N ASP A 93 1.96 2.93 -2.96
CA ASP A 93 2.09 1.50 -3.29
C ASP A 93 1.99 0.61 -2.04
N ARG A 94 2.69 0.97 -0.97
CA ARG A 94 2.83 0.13 0.23
C ARG A 94 1.52 -0.31 0.89
N PRO A 95 0.54 0.57 1.15
CA PRO A 95 -0.74 0.17 1.73
C PRO A 95 -1.73 -0.39 0.71
N ILE A 96 -1.57 -0.11 -0.59
CA ILE A 96 -2.47 -0.58 -1.66
C ILE A 96 -2.14 -2.02 -2.07
N ARG A 97 -0.86 -2.36 -2.19
CA ARG A 97 -0.40 -3.65 -2.67
C ARG A 97 -0.97 -4.86 -1.91
N PRO A 98 -1.00 -4.89 -0.57
CA PRO A 98 -1.54 -6.01 0.19
C PRO A 98 -3.07 -6.17 0.09
N MET A 99 -3.76 -5.22 -0.54
CA MET A 99 -5.21 -5.23 -0.71
C MET A 99 -5.65 -5.87 -2.04
N PHE A 100 -4.75 -6.54 -2.73
CA PHE A 100 -5.09 -7.38 -3.88
C PHE A 100 -5.09 -8.86 -3.48
N PRO A 101 -5.91 -9.69 -4.14
CA PRO A 101 -5.94 -11.11 -3.85
C PRO A 101 -4.56 -11.77 -3.99
N ASP A 102 -4.25 -12.70 -3.09
CA ASP A 102 -3.06 -13.54 -3.20
C ASP A 102 -3.07 -14.25 -4.57
N GLY A 103 -1.90 -14.29 -5.26
CA GLY A 103 -1.82 -14.92 -6.57
C GLY A 103 -2.39 -14.11 -7.73
N TYR A 104 -2.76 -12.84 -7.51
CA TYR A 104 -3.15 -11.94 -8.58
C TYR A 104 -1.92 -11.46 -9.37
N HIS A 105 -1.83 -11.80 -10.66
CA HIS A 105 -0.65 -11.52 -11.49
C HIS A 105 -0.93 -10.61 -12.70
N ASN A 106 -2.13 -10.02 -12.81
CA ASN A 106 -2.42 -9.07 -13.87
C ASN A 106 -1.72 -7.73 -13.62
N ASP A 107 -1.32 -7.05 -14.69
CA ASP A 107 -0.75 -5.71 -14.57
C ASP A 107 -1.78 -4.72 -14.05
N VAL A 108 -1.40 -3.94 -13.06
CA VAL A 108 -2.17 -2.79 -12.59
C VAL A 108 -1.27 -1.56 -12.58
N GLN A 109 -1.75 -0.48 -13.17
CA GLN A 109 -1.08 0.81 -13.14
C GLN A 109 -1.97 1.86 -12.49
N ILE A 110 -1.40 2.61 -11.56
CA ILE A 110 -2.00 3.77 -10.90
C ILE A 110 -1.17 4.98 -11.31
N VAL A 111 -1.81 5.95 -11.92
CA VAL A 111 -1.18 7.23 -12.26
C VAL A 111 -1.87 8.34 -11.48
N ALA A 112 -1.15 8.99 -10.59
CA ALA A 112 -1.60 10.14 -9.82
C ALA A 112 -0.85 11.39 -10.30
N THR A 113 -1.57 12.36 -10.87
CA THR A 113 -0.99 13.60 -11.42
C THR A 113 -1.46 14.80 -10.62
N ALA A 114 -0.55 15.49 -9.95
CA ALA A 114 -0.84 16.77 -9.30
C ALA A 114 -1.02 17.85 -10.37
N VAL A 115 -2.22 18.41 -10.47
CA VAL A 115 -2.59 19.42 -11.47
C VAL A 115 -2.71 20.83 -10.90
N SER A 116 -2.88 20.94 -9.59
CA SER A 116 -2.79 22.17 -8.80
C SER A 116 -2.23 21.83 -7.44
N VAL A 117 -1.34 22.64 -6.89
CA VAL A 117 -0.72 22.42 -5.58
C VAL A 117 -0.75 23.69 -4.76
N ASP A 118 -1.38 23.59 -3.60
CA ASP A 118 -1.31 24.53 -2.50
C ASP A 118 -0.25 24.03 -1.51
N PRO A 119 0.76 24.83 -1.16
CA PRO A 119 1.82 24.44 -0.23
C PRO A 119 1.31 23.91 1.13
N ASP A 120 0.20 24.44 1.64
CA ASP A 120 -0.40 24.01 2.91
C ASP A 120 -1.20 22.72 2.81
N ASN A 121 -1.44 22.22 1.59
CA ASN A 121 -2.20 21.00 1.30
C ASN A 121 -1.40 20.06 0.41
N ALA A 122 -0.43 19.35 1.00
CA ALA A 122 0.43 18.43 0.26
C ALA A 122 -0.38 17.40 -0.55
N PRO A 123 0.01 17.10 -1.81
CA PRO A 123 -0.79 16.27 -2.71
C PRO A 123 -0.67 14.76 -2.45
N ASP A 124 0.22 14.31 -1.57
CA ASP A 124 0.52 12.90 -1.31
C ASP A 124 -0.67 12.14 -0.68
N MET A 125 -1.29 12.69 0.38
CA MET A 125 -2.45 12.05 1.01
C MET A 125 -3.69 12.11 0.11
N PRO A 126 -4.05 13.22 -0.54
CA PRO A 126 -5.08 13.25 -1.58
C PRO A 126 -4.85 12.25 -2.71
N ALA A 127 -3.61 12.06 -3.16
CA ALA A 127 -3.26 11.07 -4.18
C ALA A 127 -3.51 9.63 -3.71
N MET A 128 -3.13 9.30 -2.47
CA MET A 128 -3.37 7.99 -1.87
C MET A 128 -4.87 7.69 -1.73
N ILE A 129 -5.63 8.63 -1.20
CA ILE A 129 -7.08 8.48 -1.03
C ILE A 129 -7.76 8.37 -2.41
N GLY A 130 -7.31 9.17 -3.39
CA GLY A 130 -7.77 9.09 -4.77
C GLY A 130 -7.46 7.77 -5.45
N ALA A 131 -6.28 7.20 -5.23
CA ALA A 131 -5.88 5.89 -5.75
C ALA A 131 -6.76 4.77 -5.18
N SER A 132 -6.99 4.79 -3.87
CA SER A 132 -7.92 3.88 -3.21
C SER A 132 -9.34 3.99 -3.77
N CYS A 133 -9.87 5.21 -3.88
CA CYS A 133 -11.22 5.44 -4.42
C CYS A 133 -11.32 4.99 -5.89
N ALA A 134 -10.33 5.33 -6.74
CA ALA A 134 -10.31 4.93 -8.14
C ALA A 134 -10.28 3.41 -8.33
N LEU A 135 -9.49 2.68 -7.51
CA LEU A 135 -9.47 1.22 -7.47
C LEU A 135 -10.81 0.66 -6.99
N SER A 136 -11.36 1.23 -5.91
CA SER A 136 -12.62 0.76 -5.30
C SER A 136 -13.81 0.86 -6.26
N ILE A 137 -13.92 1.96 -7.03
CA ILE A 137 -14.99 2.15 -8.02
C ILE A 137 -14.73 1.44 -9.36
N SER A 138 -13.51 0.97 -9.61
CA SER A 138 -13.14 0.25 -10.83
C SER A 138 -13.63 -1.21 -10.82
N ASP A 139 -13.49 -1.88 -11.94
CA ASP A 139 -13.70 -3.32 -12.08
C ASP A 139 -12.47 -4.17 -11.69
N ILE A 140 -11.35 -3.54 -11.30
CA ILE A 140 -10.13 -4.22 -10.84
C ILE A 140 -10.41 -4.88 -9.48
N PRO A 141 -9.99 -6.14 -9.24
CA PRO A 141 -10.19 -6.84 -7.96
C PRO A 141 -9.29 -6.21 -6.88
N PHE A 142 -9.88 -5.37 -6.07
CA PHE A 142 -9.26 -4.64 -4.96
C PHE A 142 -10.14 -4.77 -3.73
N GLU A 143 -9.57 -5.23 -2.62
CA GLU A 143 -10.26 -5.54 -1.36
C GLU A 143 -10.36 -4.34 -0.40
N GLY A 144 -10.08 -3.13 -0.92
CA GLY A 144 -10.25 -1.87 -0.19
C GLY A 144 -11.71 -1.43 -0.08
N PRO A 145 -11.96 -0.19 0.38
CA PRO A 145 -11.04 0.95 0.34
C PRO A 145 -10.05 1.03 1.50
N ILE A 146 -8.99 1.79 1.25
CA ILE A 146 -8.04 2.26 2.26
C ILE A 146 -8.04 3.79 2.31
N ALA A 147 -7.49 4.36 3.38
CA ALA A 147 -7.20 5.78 3.45
C ALA A 147 -5.89 6.02 4.19
N GLY A 148 -5.32 7.21 4.01
CA GLY A 148 -4.15 7.66 4.73
C GLY A 148 -4.25 9.11 5.15
N VAL A 149 -3.61 9.44 6.27
CA VAL A 149 -3.52 10.81 6.80
C VAL A 149 -2.12 11.06 7.37
N ARG A 150 -1.72 12.34 7.42
CA ARG A 150 -0.58 12.79 8.23
C ARG A 150 -1.06 13.29 9.58
N VAL A 151 -0.28 12.98 10.62
CA VAL A 151 -0.52 13.50 11.97
C VAL A 151 0.71 14.27 12.42
N GLY A 152 0.50 15.50 12.85
CA GLY A 152 1.47 16.31 13.58
C GLY A 152 1.13 16.39 15.05
N LEU A 153 2.13 16.71 15.88
CA LEU A 153 1.96 17.06 17.30
C LEU A 153 2.42 18.49 17.49
N VAL A 154 1.47 19.40 17.69
CA VAL A 154 1.69 20.86 17.79
C VAL A 154 1.09 21.34 19.11
N ASP A 155 1.87 21.98 19.94
CA ASP A 155 1.45 22.50 21.26
C ASP A 155 0.75 21.45 22.15
N GLY A 156 1.14 20.17 21.99
CA GLY A 156 0.58 19.05 22.75
C GLY A 156 -0.72 18.46 22.16
N GLU A 157 -1.21 18.97 21.03
CA GLU A 157 -2.41 18.48 20.36
C GLU A 157 -2.09 17.80 19.03
N PHE A 158 -2.82 16.73 18.71
CA PHE A 158 -2.72 16.05 17.40
C PHE A 158 -3.46 16.84 16.33
N VAL A 159 -2.77 17.07 15.19
CA VAL A 159 -3.29 17.81 14.05
C VAL A 159 -3.28 16.92 12.82
N ILE A 160 -4.42 16.81 12.11
CA ILE A 160 -4.53 16.08 10.83
C ILE A 160 -4.04 16.97 9.68
N ASN A 161 -3.13 16.40 8.88
CA ASN A 161 -2.55 17.04 7.70
C ASN A 161 -2.03 18.46 8.03
N PRO A 162 -1.03 18.58 8.91
CA PRO A 162 -0.55 19.88 9.38
C PRO A 162 -0.13 20.77 8.20
N THR A 163 -0.40 22.08 8.32
CA THR A 163 0.10 23.09 7.37
C THR A 163 1.62 23.20 7.43
N VAL A 164 2.23 23.89 6.46
CA VAL A 164 3.69 24.10 6.43
C VAL A 164 4.20 24.74 7.74
N GLU A 165 3.48 25.73 8.25
CA GLU A 165 3.88 26.39 9.52
C GLU A 165 3.74 25.46 10.74
N GLN A 166 2.66 24.69 10.81
CA GLN A 166 2.47 23.68 11.85
C GLN A 166 3.53 22.58 11.78
N ALA A 167 3.89 22.12 10.57
CA ALA A 167 4.90 21.09 10.39
C ALA A 167 6.30 21.51 10.85
N LYS A 168 6.66 22.82 10.76
CA LYS A 168 7.96 23.34 11.24
C LYS A 168 8.12 23.18 12.76
N VAL A 169 7.05 23.40 13.52
CA VAL A 169 7.05 23.36 14.99
C VAL A 169 6.62 22.00 15.53
N SER A 170 6.06 21.15 14.73
CA SER A 170 5.60 19.83 15.11
C SER A 170 6.72 18.94 15.65
N LEU A 171 6.45 18.22 16.71
CA LEU A 171 7.31 17.19 17.27
C LEU A 171 7.18 15.85 16.58
N LEU A 172 6.12 15.67 15.76
CA LEU A 172 5.78 14.43 15.10
C LEU A 172 5.45 14.70 13.62
N ASN A 173 5.99 13.87 12.73
CA ASN A 173 5.58 13.77 11.33
C ASN A 173 5.25 12.31 11.08
N LEU A 174 3.99 11.96 11.21
CA LEU A 174 3.51 10.58 11.16
C LEU A 174 2.54 10.42 9.99
N ALA A 175 2.87 9.56 9.03
CA ALA A 175 1.95 9.10 8.01
C ALA A 175 1.39 7.73 8.41
N VAL A 176 0.07 7.60 8.44
CA VAL A 176 -0.63 6.35 8.72
C VAL A 176 -1.58 6.06 7.58
N ALA A 177 -1.60 4.81 7.13
CA ALA A 177 -2.60 4.33 6.17
C ALA A 177 -3.18 2.98 6.64
N GLY A 178 -4.46 2.76 6.34
CA GLY A 178 -5.15 1.56 6.77
C GLY A 178 -6.54 1.40 6.16
N THR A 179 -7.16 0.30 6.53
CA THR A 179 -8.58 0.00 6.32
C THR A 179 -9.40 0.48 7.53
N LYS A 180 -10.69 0.22 7.53
CA LYS A 180 -11.52 0.48 8.73
C LYS A 180 -11.15 -0.39 9.93
N ASP A 181 -10.54 -1.56 9.69
CA ASP A 181 -10.30 -2.58 10.71
C ASP A 181 -8.82 -2.70 11.09
N ALA A 182 -7.90 -2.32 10.21
CA ALA A 182 -6.47 -2.53 10.39
C ALA A 182 -5.61 -1.37 9.87
N ILE A 183 -4.46 -1.16 10.51
CA ILE A 183 -3.41 -0.27 10.06
C ILE A 183 -2.46 -1.07 9.16
N LEU A 184 -2.25 -0.62 7.94
CA LEU A 184 -1.43 -1.27 6.93
C LEU A 184 -0.02 -0.68 6.83
N MET A 185 0.11 0.62 7.10
CA MET A 185 1.37 1.33 6.95
C MET A 185 1.52 2.43 8.01
N VAL A 186 2.71 2.50 8.57
CA VAL A 186 3.15 3.60 9.44
C VAL A 186 4.52 4.07 8.96
N GLU A 187 4.69 5.38 8.81
CA GLU A 187 5.96 6.02 8.53
C GLU A 187 6.09 7.25 9.41
N ALA A 188 7.09 7.28 10.28
CA ALA A 188 7.22 8.31 11.31
C ALA A 188 8.62 8.93 11.37
N GLY A 189 8.65 10.25 11.53
CA GLY A 189 9.77 11.02 12.03
C GLY A 189 9.34 11.73 13.32
N ALA A 190 10.11 11.59 14.40
CA ALA A 190 9.77 12.17 15.70
C ALA A 190 10.98 12.84 16.36
N LYS A 191 10.74 13.88 17.15
CA LYS A 191 11.71 14.56 17.99
C LYS A 191 11.53 14.09 19.43
N GLU A 192 12.07 12.90 19.77
CA GLU A 192 12.05 12.30 21.12
C GLU A 192 10.64 12.20 21.74
N VAL A 193 9.65 11.81 20.91
CA VAL A 193 8.27 11.56 21.38
C VAL A 193 8.21 10.19 22.05
N SER A 194 7.47 10.06 23.15
CA SER A 194 7.32 8.78 23.86
C SER A 194 6.56 7.74 23.02
N GLU A 195 6.78 6.45 23.30
CA GLU A 195 6.07 5.35 22.64
C GLU A 195 4.54 5.45 22.87
N GLU A 196 4.12 5.84 24.06
CA GLU A 196 2.71 6.02 24.40
C GLU A 196 2.07 7.11 23.52
N THR A 197 2.70 8.30 23.44
CA THR A 197 2.23 9.39 22.56
C THR A 197 2.21 8.97 21.08
N MET A 198 3.19 8.17 20.65
CA MET A 198 3.22 7.64 19.30
C MET A 198 2.03 6.70 19.03
N LEU A 199 1.71 5.81 19.96
CA LEU A 199 0.55 4.92 19.85
C LEU A 199 -0.76 5.71 19.83
N ASP A 200 -0.89 6.72 20.68
CA ASP A 200 -2.07 7.61 20.70
C ASP A 200 -2.24 8.34 19.37
N ALA A 201 -1.15 8.82 18.77
CA ALA A 201 -1.17 9.46 17.45
C ALA A 201 -1.62 8.49 16.35
N ILE A 202 -1.19 7.23 16.40
CA ILE A 202 -1.60 6.18 15.46
C ILE A 202 -3.10 5.87 15.61
N TRP A 203 -3.59 5.74 16.84
CA TRP A 203 -5.02 5.52 17.09
C TRP A 203 -5.88 6.72 16.67
N PHE A 204 -5.41 7.94 16.92
CA PHE A 204 -6.05 9.16 16.45
C PHE A 204 -6.16 9.18 14.91
N ALA A 205 -5.07 8.87 14.20
CA ALA A 205 -5.07 8.73 12.74
C ALA A 205 -6.08 7.69 12.27
N HIS A 206 -6.11 6.51 12.92
CA HIS A 206 -7.02 5.43 12.53
C HIS A 206 -8.50 5.80 12.71
N GLY A 207 -8.82 6.63 13.71
CA GLY A 207 -10.16 7.22 13.84
C GLY A 207 -10.59 7.96 12.57
N VAL A 208 -9.73 8.86 12.07
CA VAL A 208 -9.98 9.64 10.85
C VAL A 208 -9.97 8.76 9.58
N ILE A 209 -9.10 7.76 9.54
CA ILE A 209 -9.06 6.79 8.44
C ILE A 209 -10.39 6.06 8.30
N LYS A 210 -11.03 5.65 9.40
CA LYS A 210 -12.36 5.02 9.37
C LYS A 210 -13.43 5.90 8.74
N GLU A 211 -13.41 7.20 9.01
CA GLU A 211 -14.35 8.15 8.41
C GLU A 211 -14.11 8.28 6.90
N LEU A 212 -12.84 8.37 6.48
CA LEU A 212 -12.46 8.42 5.07
C LEU A 212 -12.80 7.14 4.31
N VAL A 213 -12.64 5.98 4.93
CA VAL A 213 -13.03 4.68 4.37
C VAL A 213 -14.55 4.62 4.22
N ALA A 214 -15.32 4.99 5.25
CA ALA A 214 -16.78 5.03 5.18
C ALA A 214 -17.29 6.00 4.10
N PHE A 215 -16.61 7.11 3.88
CA PHE A 215 -16.90 8.04 2.79
C PHE A 215 -16.67 7.39 1.42
N GLN A 216 -15.57 6.66 1.22
CA GLN A 216 -15.29 5.95 -0.02
C GLN A 216 -16.25 4.75 -0.23
N GLU A 217 -16.66 4.04 0.83
CA GLU A 217 -17.67 2.97 0.75
C GLU A 217 -19.01 3.50 0.21
N LYS A 218 -19.44 4.69 0.62
CA LYS A 218 -20.66 5.35 0.06
C LYS A 218 -20.50 5.62 -1.43
N ILE A 219 -19.34 6.15 -1.84
CA ILE A 219 -19.06 6.43 -3.25
C ILE A 219 -19.07 5.12 -4.07
N MET A 220 -18.42 4.08 -3.54
CA MET A 220 -18.36 2.76 -4.18
C MET A 220 -19.77 2.15 -4.35
N ALA A 221 -20.66 2.31 -3.37
CA ALA A 221 -22.02 1.80 -3.44
C ALA A 221 -22.86 2.48 -4.53
N GLU A 222 -22.58 3.76 -4.84
CA GLU A 222 -23.34 4.53 -5.84
C GLU A 222 -22.80 4.40 -7.27
N VAL A 223 -21.48 4.38 -7.44
CA VAL A 223 -20.83 4.46 -8.77
C VAL A 223 -19.84 3.35 -9.05
N GLY A 224 -19.68 2.41 -8.12
CA GLY A 224 -18.77 1.27 -8.26
C GLY A 224 -19.19 0.32 -9.37
N LYS A 225 -18.19 -0.24 -10.06
CA LYS A 225 -18.38 -1.29 -11.05
C LYS A 225 -18.27 -2.66 -10.39
N THR A 226 -18.92 -3.68 -10.99
CA THR A 226 -18.72 -5.08 -10.60
C THR A 226 -17.26 -5.46 -10.83
N LYS A 227 -16.65 -6.10 -9.85
CA LYS A 227 -15.25 -6.56 -9.95
C LYS A 227 -15.10 -7.66 -10.99
N MET A 228 -14.00 -7.62 -11.76
CA MET A 228 -13.66 -8.67 -12.72
C MET A 228 -13.38 -9.97 -11.98
N GLU A 229 -13.91 -11.07 -12.48
CA GLU A 229 -13.45 -12.40 -12.12
C GLU A 229 -12.14 -12.68 -12.87
N VAL A 230 -11.07 -12.89 -12.13
CA VAL A 230 -9.74 -13.14 -12.68
C VAL A 230 -9.21 -14.46 -12.14
N PRO A 231 -8.49 -15.24 -12.96
CA PRO A 231 -7.79 -16.41 -12.46
C PRO A 231 -6.71 -15.96 -11.46
N VAL A 232 -6.79 -16.48 -10.25
CA VAL A 232 -5.76 -16.30 -9.21
C VAL A 232 -4.87 -17.53 -9.27
N TYR A 233 -3.57 -17.31 -9.17
CA TYR A 233 -2.63 -18.42 -9.09
C TYR A 233 -2.70 -19.03 -7.69
N GLU A 234 -3.05 -20.30 -7.63
CA GLU A 234 -3.01 -21.11 -6.41
C GLU A 234 -2.10 -22.31 -6.65
N PRO A 235 -1.08 -22.54 -5.78
CA PRO A 235 -0.26 -23.74 -5.89
C PRO A 235 -1.11 -24.97 -5.62
N PRO A 236 -0.75 -26.16 -6.19
CA PRO A 236 -1.50 -27.39 -5.99
C PRO A 236 -1.60 -27.74 -4.50
N ALA A 237 -2.84 -27.91 -4.00
CA ALA A 237 -3.11 -28.16 -2.58
C ALA A 237 -2.46 -29.45 -2.07
N GLU A 238 -2.33 -30.46 -2.93
CA GLU A 238 -1.68 -31.73 -2.62
C GLU A 238 -0.19 -31.54 -2.31
N ILE A 239 0.51 -30.79 -3.16
CA ILE A 239 1.95 -30.48 -2.95
C ILE A 239 2.11 -29.62 -1.68
N ALA A 240 1.22 -28.68 -1.44
CA ALA A 240 1.25 -27.84 -0.24
C ALA A 240 1.11 -28.65 1.04
N ALA A 241 0.13 -29.58 1.09
CA ALA A 241 -0.07 -30.45 2.25
C ALA A 241 1.12 -31.40 2.51
N GLU A 242 1.73 -31.94 1.45
CA GLU A 242 2.89 -32.81 1.61
C GLU A 242 4.13 -32.05 2.09
N ILE A 243 4.40 -30.87 1.56
CA ILE A 243 5.52 -30.01 2.01
C ILE A 243 5.32 -29.57 3.45
N GLU A 244 4.10 -29.20 3.83
CA GLU A 244 3.77 -28.85 5.22
C GLU A 244 4.02 -30.03 6.17
N ALA A 245 3.49 -31.21 5.84
CA ALA A 245 3.68 -32.42 6.64
C ALA A 245 5.16 -32.84 6.78
N TYR A 246 5.98 -32.63 5.75
CA TYR A 246 7.39 -32.98 5.76
C TYR A 246 8.27 -31.92 6.45
N GLY A 247 8.00 -30.63 6.21
CA GLY A 247 8.92 -29.54 6.51
C GLY A 247 8.55 -28.70 7.74
N ALA A 248 7.29 -28.69 8.20
CA ALA A 248 6.85 -27.76 9.24
C ALA A 248 7.61 -27.89 10.55
N ASP A 249 7.78 -29.10 11.07
CA ASP A 249 8.50 -29.32 12.33
C ASP A 249 10.00 -29.00 12.20
N LYS A 250 10.63 -29.40 11.10
CA LYS A 250 12.05 -29.09 10.81
C LYS A 250 12.31 -27.60 10.70
N LEU A 251 11.44 -26.88 9.99
CA LEU A 251 11.52 -25.42 9.86
C LEU A 251 11.27 -24.73 11.20
N LYS A 252 10.32 -25.22 11.99
CA LYS A 252 10.05 -24.69 13.32
C LYS A 252 11.27 -24.84 14.24
N GLU A 253 11.92 -25.99 14.25
CA GLU A 253 13.15 -26.22 15.01
C GLU A 253 14.27 -25.28 14.54
N ALA A 254 14.50 -25.18 13.24
CA ALA A 254 15.52 -24.29 12.66
C ALA A 254 15.27 -22.80 12.99
N LEU A 255 14.01 -22.36 13.03
CA LEU A 255 13.62 -20.99 13.35
C LEU A 255 13.78 -20.63 14.84
N MET A 256 13.83 -21.62 15.74
CA MET A 256 13.95 -21.38 17.18
C MET A 256 15.39 -21.15 17.64
N ASP A 257 16.38 -21.25 16.77
CA ASP A 257 17.77 -20.96 17.10
C ASP A 257 17.95 -19.49 17.53
N ALA A 258 18.61 -19.29 18.68
CA ALA A 258 18.83 -17.96 19.25
C ALA A 258 19.86 -17.14 18.45
N ASN A 259 20.85 -17.82 17.85
CA ASN A 259 21.86 -17.19 17.01
C ASN A 259 21.30 -16.91 15.61
N LYS A 260 21.31 -15.64 15.23
CA LYS A 260 20.75 -15.21 13.95
C LYS A 260 21.42 -15.90 12.74
N LEU A 261 22.74 -16.00 12.74
CA LEU A 261 23.50 -16.58 11.61
C LEU A 261 23.23 -18.09 11.50
N GLU A 262 23.31 -18.82 12.61
CA GLU A 262 23.03 -20.26 12.67
C GLU A 262 21.59 -20.56 12.27
N ARG A 263 20.63 -19.73 12.72
CA ARG A 263 19.22 -19.82 12.31
C ARG A 263 19.05 -19.68 10.82
N GLU A 264 19.67 -18.66 10.19
CA GLU A 264 19.58 -18.43 8.75
C GLU A 264 20.17 -19.60 7.96
N GLU A 265 21.32 -20.14 8.42
CA GLU A 265 21.94 -21.33 7.82
C GLU A 265 21.08 -22.58 7.97
N ASN A 266 20.51 -22.82 9.16
CA ASN A 266 19.68 -23.98 9.42
C ASN A 266 18.37 -23.93 8.60
N VAL A 267 17.73 -22.77 8.51
CA VAL A 267 16.56 -22.57 7.64
C VAL A 267 16.92 -22.81 6.16
N ALA A 268 18.08 -22.31 5.71
CA ALA A 268 18.53 -22.53 4.33
C ALA A 268 18.78 -24.02 4.03
N LYS A 269 19.37 -24.77 4.98
CA LYS A 269 19.56 -26.22 4.85
C LYS A 269 18.24 -26.97 4.72
N VAL A 270 17.26 -26.67 5.58
CA VAL A 270 15.94 -27.32 5.51
C VAL A 270 15.20 -26.96 4.21
N LYS A 271 15.29 -25.71 3.74
CA LYS A 271 14.74 -25.32 2.43
C LYS A 271 15.38 -26.11 1.28
N ALA A 272 16.69 -26.29 1.30
CA ALA A 272 17.40 -27.07 0.28
C ALA A 272 17.00 -28.56 0.31
N GLU A 273 16.85 -29.16 1.50
CA GLU A 273 16.36 -30.53 1.68
C GLU A 273 14.93 -30.70 1.12
N ILE A 274 14.01 -29.76 1.43
CA ILE A 274 12.65 -29.77 0.89
C ILE A 274 12.70 -29.66 -0.65
N ALA A 275 13.51 -28.75 -1.18
CA ALA A 275 13.65 -28.58 -2.62
C ALA A 275 14.18 -29.86 -3.30
N GLU A 276 15.21 -30.52 -2.75
CA GLU A 276 15.77 -31.75 -3.28
C GLU A 276 14.71 -32.86 -3.36
N VAL A 277 14.00 -33.10 -2.26
CA VAL A 277 12.99 -34.18 -2.17
C VAL A 277 11.79 -33.91 -3.08
N PHE A 278 11.28 -32.70 -3.08
CA PHE A 278 10.01 -32.40 -3.79
C PHE A 278 10.20 -32.02 -5.25
N ILE A 279 11.36 -31.49 -5.68
CA ILE A 279 11.64 -31.27 -7.10
C ILE A 279 11.88 -32.60 -7.82
N GLU A 280 12.51 -33.59 -7.15
CA GLU A 280 12.62 -34.96 -7.71
C GLU A 280 11.25 -35.62 -7.89
N LYS A 281 10.34 -35.41 -6.92
CA LYS A 281 8.96 -35.95 -6.98
C LYS A 281 8.06 -35.20 -7.95
N TYR A 282 8.22 -33.87 -8.07
CA TYR A 282 7.38 -32.97 -8.87
C TYR A 282 8.25 -32.05 -9.77
N PRO A 283 8.91 -32.60 -10.80
CA PRO A 283 9.88 -31.85 -11.60
C PRO A 283 9.25 -30.65 -12.34
N ASP A 284 7.98 -30.74 -12.74
CA ASP A 284 7.27 -29.67 -13.42
C ASP A 284 6.80 -28.54 -12.51
N ASN A 285 6.82 -28.78 -11.17
CA ASN A 285 6.29 -27.87 -10.16
C ASN A 285 7.40 -27.25 -9.26
N ALA A 286 8.62 -27.14 -9.76
CA ALA A 286 9.75 -26.62 -8.97
C ALA A 286 9.50 -25.20 -8.42
N LYS A 287 8.80 -24.34 -9.18
CA LYS A 287 8.40 -23.00 -8.72
C LYS A 287 7.37 -23.06 -7.59
N ASP A 288 6.39 -23.96 -7.69
CA ASP A 288 5.36 -24.16 -6.66
C ASP A 288 6.00 -24.64 -5.35
N VAL A 289 6.93 -25.59 -5.42
CA VAL A 289 7.70 -26.09 -4.26
C VAL A 289 8.43 -24.94 -3.56
N ALA A 290 9.12 -24.09 -4.32
CA ALA A 290 9.83 -22.94 -3.76
C ALA A 290 8.87 -21.93 -3.11
N TYR A 291 7.77 -21.61 -3.77
CA TYR A 291 6.74 -20.69 -3.29
C TYR A 291 6.08 -21.19 -2.00
N ILE A 292 5.62 -22.45 -1.98
CA ILE A 292 4.98 -23.09 -0.82
C ILE A 292 5.96 -23.11 0.37
N THR A 293 7.21 -23.53 0.15
CA THR A 293 8.25 -23.56 1.18
C THR A 293 8.48 -22.17 1.76
N GLN A 294 8.53 -21.14 0.94
CA GLN A 294 8.71 -19.77 1.41
C GLN A 294 7.48 -19.28 2.22
N LYS A 295 6.27 -19.58 1.78
CA LYS A 295 5.03 -19.25 2.52
C LYS A 295 5.00 -19.95 3.88
N LEU A 296 5.39 -21.22 3.96
CA LEU A 296 5.47 -21.99 5.19
C LEU A 296 6.48 -21.38 6.18
N VAL A 297 7.66 -20.99 5.73
CA VAL A 297 8.64 -20.28 6.58
C VAL A 297 8.07 -18.97 7.12
N LEU A 298 7.46 -18.17 6.28
CA LEU A 298 6.85 -16.88 6.70
C LEU A 298 5.75 -17.10 7.75
N SER A 299 4.87 -18.08 7.56
CA SER A 299 3.82 -18.39 8.54
C SER A 299 4.38 -18.77 9.91
N LEU A 300 5.43 -19.60 9.93
CA LEU A 300 6.10 -20.03 11.16
C LEU A 300 6.84 -18.88 11.86
N ILE A 301 7.44 -17.93 11.11
CA ILE A 301 8.06 -16.73 11.66
C ILE A 301 6.99 -15.87 12.38
N HIS A 302 5.84 -15.64 11.78
CA HIS A 302 4.76 -14.87 12.41
C HIS A 302 4.26 -15.49 13.71
N ILE A 303 4.24 -16.80 13.81
CA ILE A 303 3.87 -17.52 15.04
C ILE A 303 4.93 -17.36 16.13
N SER A 304 6.22 -17.37 15.79
CA SER A 304 7.34 -17.37 16.75
C SER A 304 7.80 -15.97 17.19
N GLU A 305 7.70 -14.96 16.34
CA GLU A 305 8.17 -13.59 16.64
C GLU A 305 7.53 -12.92 17.86
N PRO A 306 6.20 -12.99 18.10
CA PRO A 306 5.60 -12.39 19.28
C PRO A 306 6.19 -12.87 20.60
N THR A 307 6.68 -14.11 20.63
CA THR A 307 7.31 -14.69 21.82
C THR A 307 8.74 -14.19 22.04
N ARG A 308 9.46 -13.81 20.98
CA ARG A 308 10.83 -13.28 21.06
C ARG A 308 10.89 -11.85 21.53
N ARG A 309 9.99 -10.97 21.09
CA ARG A 309 9.96 -9.55 21.52
C ARG A 309 9.70 -9.40 23.02
N ARG A 310 9.01 -10.35 23.65
CA ARG A 310 8.78 -10.39 25.10
C ARG A 310 10.00 -10.85 25.91
N GLY A 311 11.01 -11.41 25.29
CA GLY A 311 12.23 -11.89 25.93
C GLY A 311 13.43 -10.92 25.87
N ILE A 312 13.25 -9.72 25.31
CA ILE A 312 14.27 -8.66 25.20
C ILE A 312 13.83 -7.44 26.04
N SER A 313 13.33 -7.67 27.23
CA SER A 313 13.14 -6.62 28.25
C SER A 313 14.08 -6.85 29.42
#